data_ea3c6c16baf198f5878e5203e5de839a
#
_entry.id   ea3c6c16baf198f5878e5203e5de839a
#
_cell.length_a   1.000
_cell.length_b   1.000
_cell.length_c   1.000
_cell.angle_alpha   90.00
_cell.angle_beta   90.00
_cell.angle_gamma   90.00
#
_symmetry.space_group_name_H-M   'P 1'
#
loop_
_entity.id
_entity.type
_entity.pdbx_description
1 polymer ?
#
loop_
_entity_poly.entity_id
_entity_poly.type
_entity_poly.pdbx_seq_one_letter_code
_entity_poly.pdbx_strand_id
1 'polypeptide(L)'
;MRDTQSPGPDQRRDVPATRCASTVTPMLVLDGRHFDGVSETALLTLHQRATEAARPDGIIDDPIAIMLRDRIDYDYHHFGRTHQATAWRALGFDIASREYLDVHPRATVVALAEGLQTSFWRLDNGELSWLSVDLAPIVRLREQLLPTSTRLRTCARSALDYSWMDLVDSANGVLVTAEGLFQYLQPASVFDLIAACAKRFAGGRLVFDSVPKFLSRYSQRRGLKLSKQYTAPPMPFWFTAKQYDQLRAIDGIEAVWELPAPPGRGRVIGSAARLMYRLPQLSGLRAPTTIVEFS
;
A
#
# COMPACT_ATOMS: atom_id res chain seq x y z
N MET A 1 45.68 -35.08 68.87
CA MET A 1 44.79 -36.15 68.41
C MET A 1 43.46 -35.49 68.09
N ARG A 2 43.27 -35.22 66.80
CA ARG A 2 41.94 -34.89 66.22
C ARG A 2 41.94 -35.45 64.80
N ASP A 3 41.08 -36.44 64.62
CA ASP A 3 40.80 -37.08 63.31
C ASP A 3 40.15 -36.07 62.37
N THR A 4 40.66 -35.96 61.18
CA THR A 4 40.06 -35.25 60.07
C THR A 4 39.59 -36.30 59.04
N GLN A 5 38.25 -36.56 59.05
CA GLN A 5 37.60 -37.36 58.00
C GLN A 5 37.44 -36.49 56.75
N SER A 6 37.90 -37.06 55.62
CA SER A 6 37.66 -36.55 54.26
C SER A 6 36.23 -36.85 53.82
N PRO A 7 35.56 -35.94 53.10
CA PRO A 7 34.24 -36.23 52.51
C PRO A 7 34.40 -36.98 51.18
N GLY A 8 33.54 -37.98 50.97
CA GLY A 8 33.46 -38.83 49.77
C GLY A 8 32.91 -38.13 48.51
N PRO A 9 32.93 -38.81 47.35
CA PRO A 9 32.70 -38.19 46.04
C PRO A 9 31.23 -37.83 45.82
N ASP A 10 31.05 -36.62 45.31
CA ASP A 10 29.79 -36.00 44.91
C ASP A 10 29.13 -36.77 43.73
N GLN A 11 27.94 -37.28 43.98
CA GLN A 11 27.07 -37.87 42.99
C GLN A 11 26.38 -36.76 42.17
N ARG A 12 26.96 -36.41 41.04
CA ARG A 12 26.29 -35.56 40.07
C ARG A 12 25.09 -36.33 39.48
N ARG A 13 23.89 -35.90 39.74
CA ARG A 13 22.67 -36.36 39.10
C ARG A 13 22.64 -35.76 37.70
N ASP A 14 22.74 -36.59 36.67
CA ASP A 14 22.45 -36.26 35.28
C ASP A 14 20.97 -35.89 35.15
N VAL A 15 20.70 -34.57 34.95
CA VAL A 15 19.39 -34.08 34.51
C VAL A 15 19.33 -34.22 33.00
N PRO A 16 18.39 -34.98 32.43
CA PRO A 16 18.29 -35.10 31.00
C PRO A 16 17.87 -33.71 30.43
N ALA A 17 18.70 -33.18 29.50
CA ALA A 17 18.37 -32.00 28.74
C ALA A 17 17.15 -32.31 27.84
N THR A 18 15.98 -31.83 28.26
CA THR A 18 14.77 -31.84 27.43
C THR A 18 15.03 -30.90 26.25
N ARG A 19 15.36 -31.47 25.09
CA ARG A 19 15.36 -30.74 23.82
C ARG A 19 13.94 -30.25 23.56
N CYS A 20 13.72 -28.96 23.77
CA CYS A 20 12.55 -28.29 23.28
C CYS A 20 12.64 -28.32 21.75
N ALA A 21 11.96 -29.27 21.13
CA ALA A 21 11.74 -29.28 19.68
C ALA A 21 10.84 -28.08 19.40
N SER A 22 11.44 -26.99 18.90
CA SER A 22 10.69 -25.91 18.29
C SER A 22 9.96 -26.49 17.08
N THR A 23 8.70 -26.84 17.23
CA THR A 23 7.79 -27.12 16.12
C THR A 23 7.68 -25.84 15.31
N VAL A 24 8.50 -25.71 14.27
CA VAL A 24 8.31 -24.71 13.23
C VAL A 24 6.99 -25.08 12.56
N THR A 25 5.92 -24.39 12.89
CA THR A 25 4.64 -24.49 12.17
C THR A 25 4.96 -24.28 10.69
N PRO A 26 4.61 -25.20 9.77
CA PRO A 26 4.89 -25.02 8.37
C PRO A 26 4.27 -23.69 7.92
N MET A 27 5.12 -22.82 7.36
CA MET A 27 4.71 -21.52 6.87
C MET A 27 3.72 -21.74 5.73
N LEU A 28 2.49 -21.21 5.85
CA LEU A 28 1.48 -21.34 4.82
C LEU A 28 1.99 -20.67 3.53
N VAL A 29 2.17 -21.45 2.49
CA VAL A 29 2.51 -20.99 1.13
C VAL A 29 1.26 -21.09 0.28
N LEU A 30 0.84 -19.99 -0.33
CA LEU A 30 -0.32 -19.95 -1.22
C LEU A 30 0.09 -20.00 -2.68
N ASP A 31 -0.69 -20.72 -3.48
CA ASP A 31 -0.53 -20.77 -4.93
C ASP A 31 -1.04 -19.48 -5.56
N GLY A 32 -0.12 -18.67 -6.09
CA GLY A 32 -0.39 -17.40 -6.75
C GLY A 32 -0.83 -17.51 -8.22
N ARG A 33 -0.89 -18.71 -8.81
CA ARG A 33 -1.18 -18.92 -10.24
C ARG A 33 -2.63 -18.67 -10.64
N HIS A 34 -3.52 -18.50 -9.67
CA HIS A 34 -4.95 -18.22 -9.92
C HIS A 34 -5.30 -16.71 -9.96
N PHE A 35 -4.28 -15.85 -9.85
CA PHE A 35 -4.50 -14.39 -10.00
C PHE A 35 -4.44 -14.00 -11.46
N ASP A 36 -5.42 -13.24 -11.92
CA ASP A 36 -5.49 -12.70 -13.26
C ASP A 36 -5.90 -11.21 -13.27
N GLY A 37 -5.68 -10.54 -14.38
CA GLY A 37 -6.11 -9.17 -14.63
C GLY A 37 -5.65 -8.16 -13.56
N VAL A 38 -6.59 -7.44 -12.96
CA VAL A 38 -6.28 -6.42 -11.92
C VAL A 38 -5.74 -7.07 -10.65
N SER A 39 -6.17 -8.29 -10.30
CA SER A 39 -5.67 -9.02 -9.14
C SER A 39 -4.20 -9.40 -9.31
N GLU A 40 -3.75 -9.72 -10.52
CA GLU A 40 -2.35 -9.99 -10.83
C GLU A 40 -1.47 -8.74 -10.66
N THR A 41 -2.01 -7.54 -10.88
CA THR A 41 -1.26 -6.31 -10.61
C THR A 41 -0.91 -6.14 -9.13
N ALA A 42 -1.67 -6.73 -8.20
CA ALA A 42 -1.33 -6.73 -6.79
C ALA A 42 -0.03 -7.51 -6.51
N LEU A 43 0.19 -8.64 -7.22
CA LEU A 43 1.45 -9.41 -7.14
C LEU A 43 2.63 -8.63 -7.72
N LEU A 44 2.44 -7.95 -8.86
CA LEU A 44 3.46 -7.07 -9.45
C LEU A 44 3.90 -6.00 -8.47
N THR A 45 2.93 -5.27 -7.88
CA THR A 45 3.22 -4.16 -6.97
C THR A 45 3.85 -4.65 -5.66
N LEU A 46 3.41 -5.79 -5.13
CA LEU A 46 4.04 -6.46 -4.00
C LEU A 46 5.49 -6.82 -4.31
N HIS A 47 5.74 -7.50 -5.44
CA HIS A 47 7.08 -7.95 -5.83
C HIS A 47 8.06 -6.78 -5.94
N GLN A 48 7.67 -5.70 -6.64
CA GLN A 48 8.51 -4.51 -6.81
C GLN A 48 8.81 -3.83 -5.47
N ARG A 49 7.81 -3.68 -4.60
CA ARG A 49 7.97 -3.05 -3.28
C ARG A 49 8.82 -3.90 -2.34
N ALA A 50 8.55 -5.22 -2.26
CA ALA A 50 9.34 -6.14 -1.47
C ALA A 50 10.80 -6.24 -1.93
N THR A 51 11.04 -6.20 -3.25
CA THR A 51 12.39 -6.18 -3.82
C THR A 51 13.14 -4.89 -3.46
N GLU A 52 12.46 -3.75 -3.50
CA GLU A 52 13.06 -2.49 -3.08
C GLU A 52 13.33 -2.45 -1.56
N ALA A 53 12.39 -2.93 -0.74
CA ALA A 53 12.54 -3.00 0.71
C ALA A 53 13.65 -3.95 1.17
N ALA A 54 13.94 -5.00 0.41
CA ALA A 54 15.04 -5.93 0.71
C ALA A 54 16.44 -5.37 0.42
N ARG A 55 16.54 -4.19 -0.18
CA ARG A 55 17.83 -3.59 -0.54
C ARG A 55 18.45 -2.84 0.64
N PRO A 56 19.78 -2.87 0.81
CA PRO A 56 20.45 -2.03 1.81
C PRO A 56 20.27 -0.52 1.59
N ASP A 57 20.06 -0.09 0.32
CA ASP A 57 19.84 1.29 -0.10
C ASP A 57 18.38 1.54 -0.51
N GLY A 58 17.45 0.69 -0.05
CA GLY A 58 16.03 0.78 -0.34
C GLY A 58 15.39 2.07 0.17
N ILE A 59 14.39 2.57 -0.56
CA ILE A 59 13.70 3.83 -0.21
C ILE A 59 12.49 3.61 0.71
N ILE A 60 12.13 2.38 0.97
CA ILE A 60 11.01 2.00 1.83
C ILE A 60 11.44 0.87 2.76
N ASP A 61 11.02 0.93 4.01
CA ASP A 61 11.15 -0.16 4.97
C ASP A 61 9.82 -0.91 5.06
N ASP A 62 9.78 -2.14 4.53
CA ASP A 62 8.55 -2.94 4.45
C ASP A 62 8.83 -4.44 4.64
N PRO A 63 9.19 -4.86 5.85
CA PRO A 63 9.48 -6.27 6.15
C PRO A 63 8.25 -7.17 5.94
N ILE A 64 7.04 -6.63 6.11
CA ILE A 64 5.80 -7.38 5.89
C ILE A 64 5.61 -7.66 4.38
N ALA A 65 5.96 -6.74 3.49
CA ALA A 65 5.91 -7.00 2.05
C ALA A 65 6.92 -8.09 1.64
N ILE A 66 8.12 -8.11 2.22
CA ILE A 66 9.12 -9.16 1.99
C ILE A 66 8.55 -10.52 2.42
N MET A 67 8.05 -10.61 3.66
CA MET A 67 7.43 -11.80 4.21
C MET A 67 6.25 -12.28 3.33
N LEU A 68 5.38 -11.37 2.91
CA LEU A 68 4.19 -11.66 2.12
C LEU A 68 4.56 -12.23 0.74
N ARG A 69 5.51 -11.60 0.04
CA ARG A 69 6.04 -12.09 -1.24
C ARG A 69 6.57 -13.52 -1.12
N ASP A 70 7.32 -13.81 -0.06
CA ASP A 70 7.96 -15.11 0.16
C ASP A 70 6.95 -16.22 0.56
N ARG A 71 5.72 -15.84 0.93
CA ARG A 71 4.60 -16.77 1.21
C ARG A 71 3.70 -17.04 0.02
N ILE A 72 3.92 -16.41 -1.11
CA ILE A 72 3.12 -16.64 -2.32
C ILE A 72 4.00 -17.32 -3.37
N ASP A 73 3.63 -18.56 -3.73
CA ASP A 73 4.27 -19.31 -4.80
C ASP A 73 3.82 -18.76 -6.16
N TYR A 74 4.65 -17.88 -6.72
CA TYR A 74 4.40 -17.25 -8.01
C TYR A 74 5.71 -16.97 -8.74
N ASP A 75 5.73 -17.19 -10.06
CA ASP A 75 6.87 -16.82 -10.91
C ASP A 75 6.94 -15.31 -11.14
N TYR A 76 7.55 -14.58 -10.22
CA TYR A 76 7.72 -13.13 -10.31
C TYR A 76 8.59 -12.66 -11.48
N HIS A 77 9.36 -13.55 -12.12
CA HIS A 77 10.10 -13.22 -13.34
C HIS A 77 9.17 -12.91 -14.50
N HIS A 78 7.93 -13.37 -14.44
CA HIS A 78 6.84 -13.04 -15.34
C HIS A 78 6.67 -11.51 -15.51
N PHE A 79 6.86 -10.71 -14.48
CA PHE A 79 6.77 -9.25 -14.52
C PHE A 79 7.99 -8.53 -15.09
N GLY A 80 9.08 -9.24 -15.33
CA GLY A 80 10.32 -8.68 -15.87
C GLY A 80 11.16 -7.93 -14.83
N ARG A 81 11.81 -6.82 -15.23
CA ARG A 81 12.74 -6.11 -14.36
C ARG A 81 12.02 -5.29 -13.30
N THR A 82 12.51 -5.37 -12.07
CA THR A 82 12.03 -4.54 -10.96
C THR A 82 12.61 -3.13 -11.02
N HIS A 83 11.82 -2.15 -10.55
CA HIS A 83 12.23 -0.76 -10.42
C HIS A 83 11.55 -0.13 -9.18
N GLN A 84 12.12 0.97 -8.69
CA GLN A 84 11.66 1.61 -7.46
C GLN A 84 10.30 2.32 -7.55
N ALA A 85 9.68 2.43 -8.73
CA ALA A 85 8.51 3.29 -8.93
C ALA A 85 7.32 2.96 -8.02
N THR A 86 7.04 1.67 -7.81
CA THR A 86 5.96 1.22 -6.92
C THR A 86 6.25 1.53 -5.46
N ALA A 87 7.49 1.30 -5.01
CA ALA A 87 7.92 1.65 -3.66
C ALA A 87 7.94 3.18 -3.46
N TRP A 88 8.35 3.92 -4.49
CA TRP A 88 8.34 5.39 -4.49
C TRP A 88 6.91 5.95 -4.38
N ARG A 89 5.94 5.33 -5.06
CA ARG A 89 4.52 5.64 -4.92
C ARG A 89 4.04 5.37 -3.50
N ALA A 90 4.28 4.16 -2.96
CA ALA A 90 3.89 3.79 -1.61
C ALA A 90 4.50 4.74 -0.55
N LEU A 91 5.77 5.14 -0.72
CA LEU A 91 6.41 6.14 0.15
C LEU A 91 5.69 7.50 0.09
N GLY A 92 5.22 7.91 -1.10
CA GLY A 92 4.41 9.13 -1.24
C GLY A 92 3.10 9.06 -0.46
N PHE A 93 2.41 7.92 -0.57
CA PHE A 93 1.20 7.69 0.22
C PHE A 93 1.48 7.67 1.72
N ASP A 94 2.57 7.04 2.15
CA ASP A 94 2.98 7.02 3.56
C ASP A 94 3.27 8.43 4.09
N ILE A 95 3.94 9.29 3.30
CA ILE A 95 4.22 10.69 3.67
C ILE A 95 2.90 11.46 3.83
N ALA A 96 2.02 11.42 2.83
CA ALA A 96 0.75 12.12 2.87
C ALA A 96 -0.16 11.64 4.02
N SER A 97 -0.10 10.32 4.31
CA SER A 97 -0.86 9.74 5.41
C SER A 97 -0.32 10.14 6.77
N ARG A 98 1.02 10.17 6.96
CA ARG A 98 1.64 10.63 8.22
C ARG A 98 1.31 12.09 8.49
N GLU A 99 1.39 12.96 7.49
CA GLU A 99 1.01 14.37 7.65
C GLU A 99 -0.42 14.54 8.18
N TYR A 100 -1.37 13.71 7.76
CA TYR A 100 -2.72 13.71 8.28
C TYR A 100 -2.81 13.12 9.70
N LEU A 101 -2.15 11.97 9.92
CA LEU A 101 -2.17 11.25 11.20
C LEU A 101 -1.43 11.98 12.33
N ASP A 102 -0.47 12.83 12.01
CA ASP A 102 0.23 13.69 13.00
C ASP A 102 -0.76 14.67 13.66
N VAL A 103 -1.78 15.10 12.92
CA VAL A 103 -2.85 16.00 13.42
C VAL A 103 -4.04 15.20 13.96
N HIS A 104 -4.31 14.04 13.37
CA HIS A 104 -5.45 13.16 13.67
C HIS A 104 -5.00 11.75 14.04
N PRO A 105 -4.28 11.53 15.17
CA PRO A 105 -3.64 10.26 15.48
C PRO A 105 -4.63 9.09 15.65
N ARG A 106 -5.89 9.36 15.98
CA ARG A 106 -6.96 8.38 16.12
C ARG A 106 -7.91 8.28 14.93
N ALA A 107 -7.53 8.87 13.80
CA ALA A 107 -8.35 8.81 12.59
C ALA A 107 -8.61 7.39 12.11
N THR A 108 -9.70 7.22 11.39
CA THR A 108 -9.94 6.02 10.59
C THR A 108 -9.33 6.19 9.21
N VAL A 109 -8.35 5.34 8.87
CA VAL A 109 -7.82 5.23 7.52
C VAL A 109 -8.64 4.20 6.75
N VAL A 110 -9.15 4.58 5.58
CA VAL A 110 -9.87 3.70 4.66
C VAL A 110 -9.02 3.48 3.43
N ALA A 111 -8.52 2.27 3.23
CA ALA A 111 -7.71 1.91 2.07
C ALA A 111 -8.60 1.21 1.02
N LEU A 112 -8.86 1.92 -0.08
CA LEU A 112 -9.70 1.43 -1.18
C LEU A 112 -8.91 0.62 -2.19
N ALA A 113 -9.38 -0.59 -2.51
CA ALA A 113 -8.71 -1.56 -3.38
C ALA A 113 -7.23 -1.75 -2.97
N GLU A 114 -7.03 -2.02 -1.69
CA GLU A 114 -5.71 -2.02 -1.05
C GLU A 114 -4.78 -3.10 -1.62
N GLY A 115 -5.32 -4.13 -2.26
CA GLY A 115 -4.52 -5.21 -2.83
C GLY A 115 -3.65 -5.90 -1.79
N LEU A 116 -2.36 -6.04 -2.10
CA LEU A 116 -1.35 -6.60 -1.20
C LEU A 116 -0.47 -5.51 -0.57
N GLN A 117 -1.02 -4.31 -0.35
CA GLN A 117 -0.34 -3.25 0.39
C GLN A 117 -0.25 -3.56 1.88
N THR A 118 0.79 -3.05 2.49
CA THR A 118 1.17 -3.26 3.89
C THR A 118 1.25 -1.94 4.66
N SER A 119 0.51 -0.94 4.16
CA SER A 119 0.55 0.44 4.66
C SER A 119 0.15 0.54 6.13
N PHE A 120 -0.83 -0.27 6.59
CA PHE A 120 -1.20 -0.32 8.01
C PHE A 120 0.03 -0.49 8.90
N TRP A 121 0.89 -1.49 8.63
CA TRP A 121 2.05 -1.79 9.49
C TRP A 121 3.16 -0.75 9.41
N ARG A 122 3.26 -0.01 8.30
CA ARG A 122 4.22 1.09 8.15
C ARG A 122 3.76 2.38 8.80
N LEU A 123 2.45 2.56 8.98
CA LEU A 123 1.81 3.78 9.48
C LEU A 123 1.28 3.65 10.91
N ASP A 124 1.26 2.43 11.46
CA ASP A 124 0.66 2.15 12.77
C ASP A 124 1.33 2.96 13.89
N ASN A 125 0.56 3.89 14.45
CA ASN A 125 0.94 4.74 15.57
C ASN A 125 0.39 4.25 16.93
N GLY A 126 -0.26 3.08 16.96
CA GLY A 126 -0.87 2.52 18.15
C GLY A 126 -2.31 2.99 18.42
N GLU A 127 -2.81 4.03 17.74
CA GLU A 127 -4.10 4.66 18.01
C GLU A 127 -5.06 4.66 16.80
N LEU A 128 -4.55 4.73 15.57
CA LEU A 128 -5.35 4.74 14.36
C LEU A 128 -6.22 3.50 14.21
N SER A 129 -7.37 3.64 13.54
CA SER A 129 -8.18 2.54 13.03
C SER A 129 -7.99 2.39 11.52
N TRP A 130 -8.06 1.16 10.99
CA TRP A 130 -7.89 0.87 9.59
C TRP A 130 -9.03 0.05 9.03
N LEU A 131 -9.57 0.45 7.89
CA LEU A 131 -10.56 -0.31 7.11
C LEU A 131 -9.99 -0.61 5.73
N SER A 132 -9.65 -1.86 5.47
CA SER A 132 -9.25 -2.35 4.15
C SER A 132 -10.49 -2.72 3.35
N VAL A 133 -10.77 -2.01 2.26
CA VAL A 133 -11.90 -2.27 1.36
C VAL A 133 -11.36 -2.85 0.06
N ASP A 134 -11.70 -4.10 -0.25
CA ASP A 134 -11.27 -4.76 -1.48
C ASP A 134 -12.27 -5.86 -1.89
N LEU A 135 -12.07 -6.41 -3.07
CA LEU A 135 -12.87 -7.54 -3.55
C LEU A 135 -12.61 -8.79 -2.70
N ALA A 136 -13.65 -9.61 -2.54
CA ALA A 136 -13.62 -10.79 -1.66
C ALA A 136 -12.41 -11.74 -1.85
N PRO A 137 -11.89 -12.00 -3.07
CA PRO A 137 -10.68 -12.83 -3.23
C PRO A 137 -9.45 -12.21 -2.57
N ILE A 138 -9.26 -10.90 -2.69
CA ILE A 138 -8.14 -10.17 -2.11
C ILE A 138 -8.26 -10.10 -0.58
N VAL A 139 -9.46 -9.82 -0.08
CA VAL A 139 -9.72 -9.81 1.39
C VAL A 139 -9.36 -11.17 2.00
N ARG A 140 -9.85 -12.27 1.42
CA ARG A 140 -9.50 -13.61 1.90
C ARG A 140 -7.98 -13.87 1.90
N LEU A 141 -7.29 -13.43 0.86
CA LEU A 141 -5.85 -13.58 0.76
C LEU A 141 -5.12 -12.80 1.85
N ARG A 142 -5.52 -11.56 2.08
CA ARG A 142 -4.98 -10.71 3.15
C ARG A 142 -5.17 -11.34 4.52
N GLU A 143 -6.38 -11.82 4.82
CA GLU A 143 -6.71 -12.47 6.10
C GLU A 143 -5.91 -13.75 6.35
N GLN A 144 -5.55 -14.48 5.30
CA GLN A 144 -4.75 -15.70 5.40
C GLN A 144 -3.26 -15.44 5.60
N LEU A 145 -2.73 -14.38 5.00
CA LEU A 145 -1.29 -14.17 4.90
C LEU A 145 -0.75 -13.08 5.81
N LEU A 146 -1.54 -12.06 6.13
CA LEU A 146 -1.08 -10.89 6.86
C LEU A 146 -1.31 -11.06 8.38
N PRO A 147 -0.47 -10.42 9.21
CA PRO A 147 -0.69 -10.40 10.66
C PRO A 147 -2.03 -9.73 11.00
N THR A 148 -2.70 -10.23 12.03
CA THR A 148 -3.96 -9.66 12.52
C THR A 148 -3.72 -8.49 13.48
N SER A 149 -4.66 -7.55 13.51
CA SER A 149 -4.70 -6.47 14.50
C SER A 149 -6.15 -6.16 14.84
N THR A 150 -6.43 -5.82 16.11
CA THR A 150 -7.76 -5.36 16.55
C THR A 150 -8.17 -4.02 15.94
N ARG A 151 -7.20 -3.25 15.43
CA ARG A 151 -7.39 -1.95 14.79
C ARG A 151 -7.49 -2.03 13.26
N LEU A 152 -7.27 -3.21 12.67
CA LEU A 152 -7.40 -3.49 11.25
C LEU A 152 -8.65 -4.33 10.98
N ARG A 153 -9.59 -3.76 10.23
CA ARG A 153 -10.79 -4.45 9.75
C ARG A 153 -10.76 -4.58 8.23
N THR A 154 -11.39 -5.61 7.71
CA THR A 154 -11.55 -5.86 6.28
C THR A 154 -13.02 -5.72 5.87
N CYS A 155 -13.23 -5.27 4.63
CA CYS A 155 -14.56 -5.14 4.02
C CYS A 155 -14.50 -5.71 2.59
N ALA A 156 -15.16 -6.84 2.37
CA ALA A 156 -15.16 -7.55 1.10
C ALA A 156 -16.19 -6.93 0.13
N ARG A 157 -15.92 -5.71 -0.36
CA ARG A 157 -16.78 -4.93 -1.27
C ARG A 157 -15.95 -4.20 -2.32
N SER A 158 -16.61 -3.87 -3.43
CA SER A 158 -16.04 -2.92 -4.38
C SER A 158 -15.90 -1.53 -3.75
N ALA A 159 -14.86 -0.78 -4.10
CA ALA A 159 -14.74 0.63 -3.73
C ALA A 159 -15.92 1.48 -4.25
N LEU A 160 -16.60 1.03 -5.31
CA LEU A 160 -17.79 1.67 -5.89
C LEU A 160 -19.12 1.24 -5.23
N ASP A 161 -19.09 0.30 -4.29
CA ASP A 161 -20.22 0.00 -3.41
C ASP A 161 -20.10 0.83 -2.14
N TYR A 162 -20.69 2.00 -2.12
CA TYR A 162 -20.52 3.01 -1.06
C TYR A 162 -21.01 2.59 0.32
N SER A 163 -21.62 1.40 0.46
CA SER A 163 -22.04 0.87 1.77
C SER A 163 -20.85 0.56 2.71
N TRP A 164 -19.60 0.54 2.22
CA TRP A 164 -18.41 0.50 3.09
C TRP A 164 -18.30 1.77 3.96
N MET A 165 -18.85 2.90 3.51
CA MET A 165 -18.82 4.17 4.26
C MET A 165 -19.56 4.08 5.60
N ASP A 166 -20.55 3.19 5.70
CA ASP A 166 -21.33 2.98 6.95
C ASP A 166 -20.53 2.23 8.02
N LEU A 167 -19.40 1.63 7.63
CA LEU A 167 -18.47 0.95 8.55
C LEU A 167 -17.42 1.90 9.13
N VAL A 168 -17.36 3.15 8.67
CA VAL A 168 -16.32 4.13 9.04
C VAL A 168 -16.76 4.94 10.25
N ASP A 169 -15.97 4.87 11.32
CA ASP A 169 -16.07 5.83 12.42
C ASP A 169 -15.32 7.12 12.03
N SER A 170 -16.07 8.20 11.87
CA SER A 170 -15.53 9.52 11.46
C SER A 170 -15.28 10.47 12.64
N ALA A 171 -15.52 10.06 13.88
CA ALA A 171 -15.46 10.95 15.06
C ALA A 171 -14.07 11.59 15.28
N ASN A 172 -12.99 10.91 14.86
CA ASN A 172 -11.61 11.37 15.03
C ASN A 172 -10.91 11.74 13.71
N GLY A 173 -11.67 11.96 12.64
CA GLY A 173 -11.17 12.22 11.29
C GLY A 173 -11.12 10.98 10.41
N VAL A 174 -11.13 11.21 9.09
CA VAL A 174 -11.09 10.13 8.09
C VAL A 174 -10.05 10.45 7.03
N LEU A 175 -9.15 9.49 6.80
CA LEU A 175 -8.23 9.51 5.68
C LEU A 175 -8.62 8.40 4.71
N VAL A 176 -9.02 8.74 3.49
CA VAL A 176 -9.26 7.77 2.42
C VAL A 176 -8.03 7.68 1.53
N THR A 177 -7.56 6.48 1.23
CA THR A 177 -6.46 6.24 0.29
C THR A 177 -6.92 5.38 -0.88
N ALA A 178 -6.55 5.77 -2.10
CA ALA A 178 -6.84 5.02 -3.33
C ALA A 178 -5.54 4.86 -4.14
N GLU A 179 -4.65 3.98 -3.65
CA GLU A 179 -3.35 3.73 -4.29
C GLU A 179 -3.49 2.73 -5.43
N GLY A 180 -3.20 3.16 -6.65
CA GLY A 180 -3.20 2.28 -7.82
C GLY A 180 -4.60 1.84 -8.27
N LEU A 181 -5.66 2.53 -7.85
CA LEU A 181 -7.04 2.18 -8.15
C LEU A 181 -7.61 2.99 -9.31
N PHE A 182 -7.56 4.31 -9.23
CA PHE A 182 -8.36 5.19 -10.10
C PHE A 182 -8.05 5.03 -11.57
N GLN A 183 -6.80 4.74 -11.93
CA GLN A 183 -6.44 4.52 -13.33
C GLN A 183 -7.25 3.40 -14.01
N TYR A 184 -7.80 2.44 -13.28
CA TYR A 184 -8.60 1.32 -13.81
C TYR A 184 -10.10 1.59 -13.84
N LEU A 185 -10.56 2.70 -13.27
CA LEU A 185 -11.96 3.07 -13.21
C LEU A 185 -12.35 4.01 -14.36
N GLN A 186 -13.65 4.02 -14.70
CA GLN A 186 -14.17 5.02 -15.61
C GLN A 186 -14.12 6.42 -14.96
N PRO A 187 -13.83 7.48 -15.73
CA PRO A 187 -13.74 8.83 -15.17
C PRO A 187 -14.94 9.28 -14.36
N ALA A 188 -16.16 9.01 -14.82
CA ALA A 188 -17.39 9.35 -14.09
C ALA A 188 -17.41 8.70 -12.70
N SER A 189 -17.11 7.38 -12.63
CA SER A 189 -17.10 6.65 -11.36
C SER A 189 -16.04 7.19 -10.38
N VAL A 190 -14.93 7.71 -10.87
CA VAL A 190 -13.91 8.34 -9.99
C VAL A 190 -14.45 9.63 -9.39
N PHE A 191 -15.05 10.51 -10.21
CA PHE A 191 -15.61 11.77 -9.71
C PHE A 191 -16.79 11.53 -8.77
N ASP A 192 -17.66 10.56 -9.08
CA ASP A 192 -18.77 10.18 -8.21
C ASP A 192 -18.28 9.66 -6.85
N LEU A 193 -17.23 8.83 -6.82
CA LEU A 193 -16.63 8.33 -5.58
C LEU A 193 -16.01 9.48 -4.76
N ILE A 194 -15.28 10.40 -5.39
CA ILE A 194 -14.71 11.57 -4.72
C ILE A 194 -15.80 12.44 -4.11
N ALA A 195 -16.87 12.72 -4.87
CA ALA A 195 -18.01 13.49 -4.40
C ALA A 195 -18.75 12.80 -3.22
N ALA A 196 -18.90 11.47 -3.29
CA ALA A 196 -19.48 10.70 -2.20
C ALA A 196 -18.63 10.76 -0.93
N CYS A 197 -17.29 10.68 -1.05
CA CYS A 197 -16.36 10.83 0.07
C CYS A 197 -16.44 12.24 0.67
N ALA A 198 -16.41 13.29 -0.16
CA ALA A 198 -16.52 14.68 0.29
C ALA A 198 -17.81 14.92 1.07
N LYS A 199 -18.94 14.45 0.55
CA LYS A 199 -20.24 14.57 1.22
C LYS A 199 -20.30 13.82 2.56
N ARG A 200 -19.62 12.66 2.66
CA ARG A 200 -19.77 11.74 3.82
C ARG A 200 -18.77 12.03 4.93
N PHE A 201 -17.59 12.55 4.61
CA PHE A 201 -16.44 12.66 5.51
C PHE A 201 -15.95 14.10 5.60
N ALA A 202 -16.83 15.03 6.02
CA ALA A 202 -16.47 16.42 6.26
C ALA A 202 -15.24 16.54 7.17
N GLY A 203 -14.28 17.41 6.85
CA GLY A 203 -12.99 17.56 7.54
C GLY A 203 -12.00 16.42 7.27
N GLY A 204 -12.35 15.46 6.43
CA GLY A 204 -11.47 14.35 6.06
C GLY A 204 -10.57 14.67 4.87
N ARG A 205 -9.77 13.67 4.47
CA ARG A 205 -8.82 13.78 3.36
C ARG A 205 -8.88 12.56 2.46
N LEU A 206 -8.71 12.76 1.16
CA LEU A 206 -8.47 11.69 0.18
C LEU A 206 -7.08 11.84 -0.43
N VAL A 207 -6.34 10.74 -0.53
CA VAL A 207 -5.09 10.65 -1.26
C VAL A 207 -5.24 9.63 -2.38
N PHE A 208 -4.93 10.02 -3.61
CA PHE A 208 -4.97 9.13 -4.75
C PHE A 208 -3.84 9.40 -5.74
N ASP A 209 -3.44 8.39 -6.49
CA ASP A 209 -2.52 8.54 -7.62
C ASP A 209 -3.24 8.36 -8.95
N SER A 210 -2.60 8.85 -10.00
CA SER A 210 -3.09 8.72 -11.37
C SER A 210 -1.94 8.61 -12.36
N VAL A 211 -2.28 8.34 -13.61
CA VAL A 211 -1.31 8.25 -14.70
C VAL A 211 -1.43 9.48 -15.62
N PRO A 212 -0.33 9.87 -16.32
CA PRO A 212 -0.40 10.93 -17.28
C PRO A 212 -1.22 10.52 -18.53
N LYS A 213 -1.84 11.50 -19.19
CA LYS A 213 -2.73 11.30 -20.36
C LYS A 213 -2.13 10.44 -21.46
N PHE A 214 -0.85 10.62 -21.76
CA PHE A 214 -0.21 9.86 -22.84
C PHE A 214 -0.12 8.36 -22.51
N LEU A 215 0.17 8.03 -21.22
CA LEU A 215 0.26 6.65 -20.75
C LEU A 215 -1.11 5.97 -20.75
N SER A 216 -2.14 6.67 -20.28
CA SER A 216 -3.54 6.22 -20.34
C SER A 216 -3.93 5.89 -21.78
N ARG A 217 -3.71 6.81 -22.72
CA ARG A 217 -4.01 6.60 -24.15
C ARG A 217 -3.22 5.44 -24.76
N TYR A 218 -1.95 5.31 -24.39
CA TYR A 218 -1.11 4.22 -24.88
C TYR A 218 -1.62 2.87 -24.36
N SER A 219 -1.92 2.76 -23.06
CA SER A 219 -2.43 1.52 -22.44
C SER A 219 -3.72 1.04 -23.10
N GLN A 220 -4.64 1.96 -23.41
CA GLN A 220 -5.94 1.64 -24.02
C GLN A 220 -5.80 1.22 -25.50
N ARG A 221 -4.86 1.80 -26.26
CA ARG A 221 -4.75 1.57 -27.69
C ARG A 221 -3.85 0.41 -28.05
N ARG A 222 -2.77 0.19 -27.29
CA ARG A 222 -1.70 -0.75 -27.63
C ARG A 222 -1.41 -1.78 -26.56
N GLY A 223 -2.02 -1.64 -25.36
CA GLY A 223 -1.63 -2.38 -24.17
C GLY A 223 -0.26 -1.93 -23.64
N LEU A 224 -0.13 -1.80 -22.35
CA LEU A 224 1.14 -1.45 -21.69
C LEU A 224 1.90 -2.73 -21.34
N LYS A 225 2.80 -3.15 -22.24
CA LYS A 225 3.67 -4.32 -22.00
C LYS A 225 4.76 -3.94 -20.99
N LEU A 226 4.73 -4.55 -19.82
CA LEU A 226 5.75 -4.39 -18.78
C LEU A 226 6.86 -5.45 -18.90
N SER A 227 6.52 -6.61 -19.50
CA SER A 227 7.47 -7.66 -19.89
C SER A 227 7.07 -8.31 -21.20
N LYS A 228 7.79 -9.36 -21.62
CA LYS A 228 7.38 -10.20 -22.77
C LYS A 228 6.10 -10.99 -22.49
N GLN A 229 5.82 -11.28 -21.21
CA GLN A 229 4.75 -12.18 -20.75
C GLN A 229 3.60 -11.43 -20.07
N TYR A 230 3.82 -10.17 -19.61
CA TYR A 230 2.83 -9.42 -18.86
C TYR A 230 2.47 -8.09 -19.53
N THR A 231 1.18 -7.89 -19.73
CA THR A 231 0.58 -6.63 -20.19
C THR A 231 -0.36 -6.10 -19.13
N ALA A 232 -0.09 -4.88 -18.65
CA ALA A 232 -0.94 -4.24 -17.65
C ALA A 232 -2.36 -4.00 -18.19
N PRO A 233 -3.41 -4.08 -17.35
CA PRO A 233 -4.77 -3.76 -17.73
C PRO A 233 -4.90 -2.34 -18.32
N PRO A 234 -5.91 -2.08 -19.17
CA PRO A 234 -6.18 -0.75 -19.70
C PRO A 234 -6.45 0.26 -18.59
N MET A 235 -5.92 1.49 -18.76
CA MET A 235 -6.02 2.58 -17.79
C MET A 235 -6.88 3.70 -18.36
N PRO A 236 -8.23 3.66 -18.25
CA PRO A 236 -9.11 4.67 -18.83
C PRO A 236 -9.03 6.02 -18.16
N PHE A 237 -8.75 6.06 -16.86
CA PHE A 237 -8.63 7.31 -16.12
C PHE A 237 -7.20 7.86 -16.15
N TRP A 238 -7.11 9.17 -16.28
CA TRP A 238 -5.88 9.95 -16.16
C TRP A 238 -6.20 11.28 -15.50
N PHE A 239 -5.27 11.81 -14.73
CA PHE A 239 -5.46 13.05 -14.01
C PHE A 239 -4.12 13.79 -13.85
N THR A 240 -4.13 15.10 -13.92
CA THR A 240 -2.94 15.96 -13.73
C THR A 240 -3.34 17.24 -13.03
N ALA A 241 -2.38 17.99 -12.53
CA ALA A 241 -2.63 19.26 -11.86
C ALA A 241 -3.45 20.28 -12.70
N LYS A 242 -3.45 20.14 -14.03
CA LYS A 242 -4.27 20.98 -14.93
C LYS A 242 -5.78 20.77 -14.77
N GLN A 243 -6.18 19.71 -14.07
CA GLN A 243 -7.61 19.33 -13.89
C GLN A 243 -8.09 19.58 -12.46
N TYR A 244 -7.27 20.16 -11.58
CA TYR A 244 -7.64 20.40 -10.18
C TYR A 244 -8.89 21.25 -10.02
N ASP A 245 -9.17 22.16 -10.94
CA ASP A 245 -10.41 22.97 -10.90
C ASP A 245 -11.67 22.12 -11.06
N GLN A 246 -11.58 20.97 -11.74
CA GLN A 246 -12.71 20.01 -11.82
C GLN A 246 -13.02 19.38 -10.47
N LEU A 247 -11.99 19.12 -9.65
CA LEU A 247 -12.20 18.62 -8.27
C LEU A 247 -12.71 19.74 -7.36
N ARG A 248 -12.13 20.94 -7.45
CA ARG A 248 -12.56 22.10 -6.64
C ARG A 248 -14.01 22.52 -6.90
N ALA A 249 -14.56 22.16 -8.08
CA ALA A 249 -15.97 22.40 -8.41
C ALA A 249 -16.95 21.38 -7.77
N ILE A 250 -16.45 20.33 -7.09
CA ILE A 250 -17.28 19.36 -6.38
C ILE A 250 -17.63 19.96 -5.01
N ASP A 251 -18.89 19.94 -4.65
CA ASP A 251 -19.38 20.41 -3.35
C ASP A 251 -18.74 19.59 -2.22
N GLY A 252 -18.26 20.29 -1.18
CA GLY A 252 -17.58 19.69 -0.04
C GLY A 252 -16.07 19.46 -0.25
N ILE A 253 -15.47 19.99 -1.34
CA ILE A 253 -14.01 20.01 -1.50
C ILE A 253 -13.48 21.39 -1.13
N GLU A 254 -12.61 21.44 -0.11
CA GLU A 254 -11.97 22.67 0.37
C GLU A 254 -10.67 22.97 -0.38
N ALA A 255 -9.80 21.95 -0.52
CA ALA A 255 -8.50 22.13 -1.14
C ALA A 255 -8.07 20.92 -1.98
N VAL A 256 -7.26 21.20 -3.03
CA VAL A 256 -6.67 20.18 -3.89
C VAL A 256 -5.24 20.58 -4.23
N TRP A 257 -4.27 19.68 -3.98
CA TRP A 257 -2.87 19.91 -4.34
C TRP A 257 -2.15 18.60 -4.68
N GLU A 258 -0.95 18.73 -5.23
CA GLU A 258 -0.06 17.61 -5.55
C GLU A 258 0.96 17.44 -4.44
N LEU A 259 1.16 16.21 -3.99
CA LEU A 259 2.25 15.88 -3.07
C LEU A 259 3.60 16.13 -3.77
N PRO A 260 4.55 16.83 -3.13
CA PRO A 260 5.91 16.92 -3.63
C PRO A 260 6.55 15.55 -3.83
N ALA A 261 7.45 15.43 -4.83
CA ALA A 261 8.12 14.19 -5.12
C ALA A 261 8.85 13.63 -3.88
N PRO A 262 8.54 12.40 -3.45
CA PRO A 262 9.28 11.75 -2.38
C PRO A 262 10.77 11.59 -2.73
N PRO A 263 11.66 11.38 -1.76
CA PRO A 263 13.04 11.04 -2.05
C PRO A 263 13.12 9.69 -2.77
N GLY A 264 13.88 9.65 -3.88
CA GLY A 264 14.12 8.44 -4.65
C GLY A 264 15.58 8.00 -4.55
N ARG A 265 15.84 6.73 -4.81
CA ARG A 265 17.19 6.16 -4.87
C ARG A 265 17.91 6.61 -6.14
N GLY A 266 19.19 6.91 -5.99
CA GLY A 266 20.07 7.33 -7.10
C GLY A 266 20.06 8.84 -7.33
N ARG A 267 21.27 9.42 -7.38
CA ARG A 267 21.47 10.88 -7.50
C ARG A 267 20.84 11.46 -8.77
N VAL A 268 20.99 10.79 -9.90
CA VAL A 268 20.53 11.29 -11.20
C VAL A 268 18.99 11.19 -11.31
N ILE A 269 18.43 10.02 -10.97
CA ILE A 269 16.97 9.78 -11.07
C ILE A 269 16.23 10.66 -10.06
N GLY A 270 16.71 10.74 -8.82
CA GLY A 270 16.10 11.59 -7.79
C GLY A 270 16.19 13.09 -8.12
N SER A 271 17.26 13.54 -8.78
CA SER A 271 17.40 14.95 -9.20
C SER A 271 16.51 15.26 -10.41
N ALA A 272 16.43 14.35 -11.39
CA ALA A 272 15.55 14.52 -12.55
C ALA A 272 14.06 14.52 -12.12
N ALA A 273 13.67 13.62 -11.21
CA ALA A 273 12.32 13.61 -10.66
C ALA A 273 12.00 14.93 -9.94
N ARG A 274 12.88 15.38 -9.03
CA ARG A 274 12.69 16.67 -8.34
C ARG A 274 12.60 17.85 -9.29
N LEU A 275 13.43 17.89 -10.34
CA LEU A 275 13.37 18.93 -11.37
C LEU A 275 12.03 18.88 -12.12
N MET A 276 11.59 17.70 -12.51
CA MET A 276 10.30 17.51 -13.19
C MET A 276 9.13 18.00 -12.33
N TYR A 277 9.16 17.77 -11.01
CA TYR A 277 8.13 18.26 -10.09
C TYR A 277 8.19 19.77 -9.84
N ARG A 278 9.37 20.41 -9.99
CA ARG A 278 9.52 21.87 -9.87
C ARG A 278 9.05 22.65 -11.10
N LEU A 279 8.92 22.00 -12.25
CA LEU A 279 8.54 22.64 -13.51
C LEU A 279 7.03 22.43 -13.79
N PRO A 280 6.17 23.45 -13.61
CA PRO A 280 4.72 23.32 -13.85
C PRO A 280 4.39 22.89 -15.29
N GLN A 281 5.23 23.25 -16.27
CA GLN A 281 5.07 22.89 -17.68
C GLN A 281 5.11 21.36 -17.89
N LEU A 282 5.83 20.64 -17.03
CA LEU A 282 5.97 19.18 -17.09
C LEU A 282 4.90 18.42 -16.28
N SER A 283 3.95 19.13 -15.66
CA SER A 283 2.88 18.48 -14.86
C SER A 283 2.06 17.43 -15.62
N GLY A 284 1.92 17.61 -16.94
CA GLY A 284 1.22 16.64 -17.79
C GLY A 284 1.99 15.34 -18.11
N LEU A 285 3.27 15.25 -17.73
CA LEU A 285 4.15 14.11 -18.01
C LEU A 285 4.39 13.22 -16.80
N ARG A 286 4.03 13.66 -15.61
CA ARG A 286 4.24 12.94 -14.37
C ARG A 286 2.97 12.24 -13.87
N ALA A 287 3.14 11.22 -13.06
CA ALA A 287 2.06 10.53 -12.36
C ALA A 287 1.92 11.20 -10.96
N PRO A 288 0.97 12.12 -10.77
CA PRO A 288 0.84 12.83 -9.51
C PRO A 288 0.24 11.95 -8.44
N THR A 289 0.68 12.15 -7.19
CA THR A 289 -0.11 11.82 -6.01
C THR A 289 -0.88 13.08 -5.63
N THR A 290 -2.19 13.01 -5.70
CA THR A 290 -3.10 14.13 -5.46
C THR A 290 -3.72 14.00 -4.08
N ILE A 291 -3.77 15.10 -3.36
CA ILE A 291 -4.41 15.23 -2.06
C ILE A 291 -5.62 16.13 -2.21
N VAL A 292 -6.75 15.69 -1.63
CA VAL A 292 -8.03 16.40 -1.61
C VAL A 292 -8.47 16.54 -0.16
N GLU A 293 -8.72 17.74 0.30
CA GLU A 293 -9.34 18.00 1.60
C GLU A 293 -10.83 18.27 1.45
N PHE A 294 -11.61 17.77 2.39
CA PHE A 294 -13.04 17.92 2.46
C PHE A 294 -13.42 18.99 3.49
N SER A 295 -14.38 19.85 3.16
CA SER A 295 -14.90 20.90 4.03
C SER A 295 -15.90 20.39 5.08
#